data_edbc572b880f764b511135487afe38c1
#
_entry.id   edbc572b880f764b511135487afe38c1
#
_cell.length_a   1.000
_cell.length_b   1.000
_cell.length_c   1.000
_cell.angle_alpha   90.00
_cell.angle_beta   90.00
_cell.angle_gamma   90.00
#
_symmetry.space_group_name_H-M   'P 1'
#
loop_
_entity.id
_entity.type
_entity.pdbx_description
1 polymer ?
#
loop_
_entity_poly.entity_id
_entity_poly.type
_entity_poly.pdbx_seq_one_letter_code
_entity_poly.pdbx_strand_id
1 'polypeptide(L)'
;DQISQHNVNFICLWISSPGGSLSDSMRLANFLALDLDPQKVRTVAYVPDEALADAAVVALACDQLVVHSGTRLGGAGAGEPGREEIDDARQAIKNFAPRKGRSWSLIAAMIDPNLNVFRCTRLGDAEYFSDEELQEQPDPGQWKKDALVTTPGSPLRLSGDQADRYHLANQVVNDFAGLKRHYGLQNDPTLVEPGWADTLIRALASPHVALLLLLCGGAGLYIELHTPGLGLGGFIAAVCFLIFFWSRYLGGTAGWLEASLFIAGVSFLLLELFVIPGFGIFGLGGGVMVLASLVMASQTFVWPRNEYQFSQL
;
A
#
# COMPACT_ATOMS: atom_id res chain seq x y z
N ASP A 1 9.06 11.51 -2.43
CA ASP A 1 10.08 12.49 -2.85
C ASP A 1 9.52 13.77 -3.49
N GLN A 2 8.38 13.74 -4.21
CA GLN A 2 7.74 14.97 -4.73
C GLN A 2 7.24 15.90 -3.61
N ILE A 3 6.78 15.36 -2.51
CA ILE A 3 6.29 16.13 -1.34
C ILE A 3 7.39 17.01 -0.78
N SER A 4 8.60 16.47 -0.62
CA SER A 4 9.75 17.21 -0.08
C SER A 4 10.37 18.18 -1.11
N GLN A 5 10.34 17.85 -2.40
CA GLN A 5 10.89 18.70 -3.45
C GLN A 5 10.04 19.93 -3.76
N HIS A 6 8.71 19.88 -3.56
CA HIS A 6 7.79 20.97 -3.89
C HIS A 6 7.26 21.73 -2.69
N ASN A 7 7.80 21.48 -1.48
CA ASN A 7 7.34 22.13 -0.24
C ASN A 7 5.82 21.97 0.00
N VAL A 8 5.28 20.80 -0.35
CA VAL A 8 3.87 20.48 -0.18
C VAL A 8 3.55 20.35 1.30
N ASN A 9 2.63 21.16 1.80
CA ASN A 9 2.18 21.15 3.20
C ASN A 9 0.73 20.68 3.39
N PHE A 10 0.02 20.41 2.29
CA PHE A 10 -1.37 19.97 2.28
C PHE A 10 -1.59 18.95 1.16
N ILE A 11 -2.13 17.80 1.51
CA ILE A 11 -2.47 16.73 0.58
C ILE A 11 -3.95 16.40 0.75
N CYS A 12 -4.72 16.53 -0.33
CA CYS A 12 -6.11 16.10 -0.37
C CYS A 12 -6.21 14.79 -1.17
N LEU A 13 -6.62 13.71 -0.51
CA LEU A 13 -6.92 12.45 -1.16
C LEU A 13 -8.41 12.42 -1.50
N TRP A 14 -8.74 12.49 -2.79
CA TRP A 14 -10.08 12.26 -3.28
C TRP A 14 -10.30 10.75 -3.43
N ILE A 15 -11.18 10.19 -2.60
CA ILE A 15 -11.43 8.75 -2.55
C ILE A 15 -12.87 8.48 -2.96
N SER A 16 -13.04 7.71 -4.05
CA SER A 16 -14.30 7.08 -4.46
C SER A 16 -13.92 5.68 -4.91
N SER A 17 -14.08 4.69 -4.00
CA SER A 17 -13.52 3.36 -4.19
C SER A 17 -14.39 2.27 -3.57
N PRO A 18 -14.67 1.19 -4.33
CA PRO A 18 -15.34 0.01 -3.79
C PRO A 18 -14.44 -0.91 -2.96
N GLY A 19 -13.19 -0.46 -2.65
CA GLY A 19 -12.17 -1.30 -2.03
C GLY A 19 -11.38 -2.11 -3.05
N GLY A 20 -10.37 -2.85 -2.57
CA GLY A 20 -9.45 -3.61 -3.40
C GLY A 20 -8.57 -4.56 -2.61
N SER A 21 -7.26 -4.42 -2.75
CA SER A 21 -6.25 -5.20 -2.02
C SER A 21 -6.03 -4.61 -0.62
N LEU A 22 -6.36 -5.39 0.41
CA LEU A 22 -6.19 -4.95 1.80
C LEU A 22 -4.71 -4.66 2.11
N SER A 23 -3.78 -5.52 1.66
CA SER A 23 -2.35 -5.36 1.90
C SER A 23 -1.79 -4.07 1.30
N ASP A 24 -2.17 -3.70 0.07
CA ASP A 24 -1.71 -2.47 -0.57
C ASP A 24 -2.31 -1.24 0.11
N SER A 25 -3.58 -1.30 0.46
CA SER A 25 -4.27 -0.23 1.20
C SER A 25 -3.67 -0.03 2.59
N MET A 26 -3.27 -1.09 3.28
CA MET A 26 -2.59 -1.01 4.56
C MET A 26 -1.18 -0.40 4.45
N ARG A 27 -0.44 -0.68 3.37
CA ARG A 27 0.84 0.01 3.11
C ARG A 27 0.65 1.51 2.96
N LEU A 28 -0.37 1.92 2.18
CA LEU A 28 -0.70 3.34 2.01
C LEU A 28 -1.17 3.97 3.32
N ALA A 29 -2.04 3.29 4.07
CA ALA A 29 -2.54 3.77 5.37
C ALA A 29 -1.39 3.97 6.37
N ASN A 30 -0.47 3.01 6.49
CA ASN A 30 0.71 3.14 7.34
C ASN A 30 1.61 4.31 6.92
N PHE A 31 1.86 4.47 5.61
CA PHE A 31 2.62 5.62 5.10
C PHE A 31 1.97 6.96 5.48
N LEU A 32 0.66 7.11 5.26
CA LEU A 32 -0.08 8.35 5.58
C LEU A 32 -0.12 8.64 7.09
N ALA A 33 -0.22 7.57 7.90
CA ALA A 33 -0.43 7.73 9.33
C ALA A 33 0.86 7.84 10.14
N LEU A 34 1.93 7.14 9.71
CA LEU A 34 3.14 6.95 10.51
C LEU A 34 4.40 7.59 9.90
N ASP A 35 4.52 7.59 8.56
CA ASP A 35 5.72 8.07 7.88
C ASP A 35 5.65 9.57 7.54
N LEU A 36 4.43 10.12 7.38
CA LEU A 36 4.25 11.55 7.19
C LEU A 36 4.18 12.29 8.52
N ASP A 37 4.98 13.35 8.63
CA ASP A 37 4.95 14.25 9.79
C ASP A 37 3.74 15.21 9.68
N PRO A 38 2.70 15.08 10.54
CA PRO A 38 1.50 15.90 10.45
C PRO A 38 1.76 17.38 10.74
N GLN A 39 2.92 17.73 11.32
CA GLN A 39 3.33 19.13 11.52
C GLN A 39 3.84 19.77 10.23
N LYS A 40 4.36 18.95 9.30
CA LYS A 40 4.89 19.41 8.02
C LYS A 40 3.88 19.28 6.89
N VAL A 41 3.16 18.17 6.86
CA VAL A 41 2.22 17.84 5.77
C VAL A 41 0.91 17.37 6.38
N ARG A 42 -0.14 18.14 6.18
CA ARG A 42 -1.50 17.76 6.60
C ARG A 42 -2.16 16.93 5.51
N THR A 43 -2.67 15.77 5.89
CA THR A 43 -3.40 14.87 5.00
C THR A 43 -4.90 14.96 5.26
N VAL A 44 -5.68 15.15 4.20
CA VAL A 44 -7.15 15.22 4.25
C VAL A 44 -7.71 14.20 3.27
N ALA A 45 -8.52 13.27 3.74
CA ALA A 45 -9.32 12.42 2.88
C ALA A 45 -10.66 13.10 2.58
N TYR A 46 -11.01 13.22 1.30
CA TYR A 46 -12.31 13.67 0.84
C TYR A 46 -13.04 12.50 0.18
N VAL A 47 -14.16 12.11 0.77
CA VAL A 47 -14.97 10.96 0.30
C VAL A 47 -16.37 11.46 -0.07
N PRO A 48 -16.62 11.77 -1.36
CA PRO A 48 -17.93 12.25 -1.80
C PRO A 48 -18.98 11.14 -1.83
N ASP A 49 -18.63 9.94 -2.35
CA ASP A 49 -19.59 8.88 -2.64
C ASP A 49 -19.38 7.66 -1.73
N GLU A 50 -18.24 7.02 -1.88
CA GLU A 50 -17.93 5.81 -1.12
C GLU A 50 -16.44 5.59 -0.89
N ALA A 51 -16.12 5.00 0.24
CA ALA A 51 -14.85 4.35 0.53
C ALA A 51 -15.18 3.06 1.28
N LEU A 52 -15.23 1.92 0.54
CA LEU A 52 -15.65 0.64 1.11
C LEU A 52 -14.44 -0.16 1.60
N ALA A 53 -14.66 -1.01 2.60
CA ALA A 53 -13.66 -1.92 3.19
C ALA A 53 -12.31 -1.23 3.46
N ASP A 54 -11.25 -1.70 2.81
CA ASP A 54 -9.88 -1.22 2.90
C ASP A 54 -9.70 0.24 2.48
N ALA A 55 -10.50 0.75 1.54
CA ALA A 55 -10.49 2.17 1.16
C ALA A 55 -10.92 3.09 2.34
N ALA A 56 -11.83 2.62 3.20
CA ALA A 56 -12.20 3.34 4.41
C ALA A 56 -11.03 3.44 5.39
N VAL A 57 -10.23 2.39 5.50
CA VAL A 57 -9.03 2.38 6.35
C VAL A 57 -8.01 3.42 5.85
N VAL A 58 -7.80 3.53 4.53
CA VAL A 58 -6.93 4.56 3.94
C VAL A 58 -7.47 5.96 4.26
N ALA A 59 -8.78 6.19 4.09
CA ALA A 59 -9.40 7.48 4.40
C ALA A 59 -9.22 7.86 5.87
N LEU A 60 -9.37 6.89 6.78
CA LEU A 60 -9.26 7.08 8.23
C LEU A 60 -7.81 7.12 8.73
N ALA A 61 -6.83 6.75 7.91
CA ALA A 61 -5.41 6.94 8.19
C ALA A 61 -4.93 8.37 7.95
N CYS A 62 -5.68 9.19 7.22
CA CYS A 62 -5.41 10.62 7.05
C CYS A 62 -5.66 11.39 8.36
N ASP A 63 -5.01 12.56 8.50
CA ASP A 63 -5.20 13.43 9.67
C ASP A 63 -6.65 13.89 9.82
N GLN A 64 -7.31 14.16 8.69
CA GLN A 64 -8.70 14.58 8.67
C GLN A 64 -9.50 13.83 7.61
N LEU A 65 -10.76 13.56 7.93
CA LEU A 65 -11.74 12.96 7.04
C LEU A 65 -12.89 13.91 6.81
N VAL A 66 -13.17 14.22 5.54
CA VAL A 66 -14.29 15.04 5.08
C VAL A 66 -15.17 14.18 4.19
N VAL A 67 -16.45 14.13 4.49
CA VAL A 67 -17.43 13.27 3.82
C VAL A 67 -18.66 14.07 3.40
N HIS A 68 -19.48 13.51 2.49
CA HIS A 68 -20.86 13.95 2.31
C HIS A 68 -21.80 13.21 3.27
N SER A 69 -22.98 13.75 3.55
CA SER A 69 -23.95 13.11 4.45
C SER A 69 -24.34 11.71 4.00
N GLY A 70 -24.50 11.51 2.67
CA GLY A 70 -24.86 10.25 2.04
C GLY A 70 -23.68 9.31 1.72
N THR A 71 -22.45 9.67 2.07
CA THR A 71 -21.26 8.84 1.84
C THR A 71 -21.44 7.46 2.44
N ARG A 72 -20.95 6.43 1.75
CA ARG A 72 -20.84 5.06 2.26
C ARG A 72 -19.40 4.83 2.72
N LEU A 73 -19.21 4.70 4.02
CA LEU A 73 -17.89 4.47 4.63
C LEU A 73 -17.82 3.07 5.24
N GLY A 74 -16.85 2.25 4.82
CA GLY A 74 -16.72 0.86 5.27
C GLY A 74 -17.74 -0.09 4.66
N GLY A 75 -17.90 -1.27 5.26
CA GLY A 75 -18.76 -2.34 4.75
C GLY A 75 -18.01 -3.28 3.82
N ALA A 76 -18.72 -4.23 3.23
CA ALA A 76 -18.14 -5.17 2.26
C ALA A 76 -17.64 -4.40 1.01
N GLY A 77 -16.44 -4.69 0.58
CA GLY A 77 -15.80 -4.13 -0.61
C GLY A 77 -15.62 -5.17 -1.71
N ALA A 78 -14.86 -4.80 -2.75
CA ALA A 78 -14.57 -5.68 -3.89
C ALA A 78 -13.52 -6.76 -3.56
N GLY A 79 -12.69 -6.57 -2.52
CA GLY A 79 -11.71 -7.56 -2.06
C GLY A 79 -12.32 -8.57 -1.09
N GLU A 80 -11.76 -9.78 -1.08
CA GLU A 80 -12.08 -10.83 -0.12
C GLU A 80 -10.81 -11.20 0.67
N PRO A 81 -10.42 -10.39 1.67
CA PRO A 81 -9.19 -10.62 2.42
C PRO A 81 -9.28 -11.90 3.26
N GLY A 82 -8.17 -12.62 3.35
CA GLY A 82 -8.03 -13.77 4.23
C GLY A 82 -8.04 -13.38 5.71
N ARG A 83 -8.27 -14.36 6.59
CA ARG A 83 -8.33 -14.11 8.04
C ARG A 83 -7.03 -13.55 8.59
N GLU A 84 -5.91 -14.11 8.18
CA GLU A 84 -4.57 -13.67 8.58
C GLU A 84 -4.32 -12.21 8.17
N GLU A 85 -4.69 -11.86 6.94
CA GLU A 85 -4.56 -10.50 6.41
C GLU A 85 -5.42 -9.48 7.20
N ILE A 86 -6.62 -9.88 7.64
CA ILE A 86 -7.48 -9.06 8.50
C ILE A 86 -6.85 -8.88 9.89
N ASP A 87 -6.29 -9.93 10.46
CA ASP A 87 -5.67 -9.89 11.79
C ASP A 87 -4.42 -9.00 11.79
N ASP A 88 -3.59 -9.08 10.74
CA ASP A 88 -2.44 -8.18 10.54
C ASP A 88 -2.87 -6.72 10.36
N ALA A 89 -3.89 -6.48 9.53
CA ALA A 89 -4.44 -5.14 9.35
C ALA A 89 -4.98 -4.56 10.66
N ARG A 90 -5.64 -5.38 11.48
CA ARG A 90 -6.14 -4.96 12.80
C ARG A 90 -5.01 -4.50 13.71
N GLN A 91 -3.88 -5.20 13.75
CA GLN A 91 -2.72 -4.78 14.54
C GLN A 91 -2.16 -3.44 14.04
N ALA A 92 -2.05 -3.25 12.74
CA ALA A 92 -1.61 -1.98 12.19
C ALA A 92 -2.58 -0.83 12.50
N ILE A 93 -3.90 -1.08 12.43
CA ILE A 93 -4.94 -0.10 12.79
C ILE A 93 -4.82 0.30 14.27
N LYS A 94 -4.60 -0.65 15.18
CA LYS A 94 -4.36 -0.36 16.61
C LYS A 94 -3.18 0.58 16.82
N ASN A 95 -2.14 0.49 16.00
CA ASN A 95 -0.96 1.33 16.14
C ASN A 95 -1.19 2.76 15.66
N PHE A 96 -1.97 2.98 14.60
CA PHE A 96 -2.12 4.32 14.04
C PHE A 96 -3.40 5.04 14.45
N ALA A 97 -4.53 4.36 14.67
CA ALA A 97 -5.82 4.99 14.93
C ALA A 97 -5.82 5.92 16.16
N PRO A 98 -5.19 5.54 17.31
CA PRO A 98 -5.09 6.44 18.46
C PRO A 98 -4.30 7.71 18.17
N ARG A 99 -3.29 7.64 17.30
CA ARG A 99 -2.50 8.83 16.87
C ARG A 99 -3.33 9.81 16.05
N LYS A 100 -4.40 9.33 15.41
CA LYS A 100 -5.36 10.15 14.66
C LYS A 100 -6.58 10.52 15.50
N GLY A 101 -6.59 10.18 16.81
CA GLY A 101 -7.70 10.45 17.73
C GLY A 101 -8.98 9.69 17.41
N ARG A 102 -8.86 8.46 16.84
CA ARG A 102 -9.99 7.63 16.42
C ARG A 102 -10.00 6.29 17.14
N SER A 103 -11.20 5.74 17.34
CA SER A 103 -11.35 4.36 17.84
C SER A 103 -10.82 3.38 16.80
N TRP A 104 -9.87 2.54 17.21
CA TRP A 104 -9.33 1.50 16.35
C TRP A 104 -10.37 0.41 16.06
N SER A 105 -11.27 0.12 17.02
CA SER A 105 -12.32 -0.89 16.85
C SER A 105 -13.30 -0.52 15.74
N LEU A 106 -13.69 0.77 15.65
CA LEU A 106 -14.59 1.23 14.59
C LEU A 106 -13.95 1.05 13.21
N ILE A 107 -12.67 1.38 13.09
CA ILE A 107 -11.94 1.25 11.81
C ILE A 107 -11.78 -0.23 11.46
N ALA A 108 -11.33 -1.05 12.41
CA ALA A 108 -11.14 -2.48 12.19
C ALA A 108 -12.45 -3.21 11.85
N ALA A 109 -13.58 -2.82 12.47
CA ALA A 109 -14.89 -3.39 12.16
C ALA A 109 -15.35 -3.13 10.71
N MET A 110 -14.77 -2.15 10.01
CA MET A 110 -15.09 -1.90 8.60
C MET A 110 -14.50 -2.96 7.66
N ILE A 111 -13.53 -3.74 8.14
CA ILE A 111 -12.88 -4.83 7.39
C ILE A 111 -13.07 -6.20 8.05
N ASP A 112 -13.32 -6.26 9.36
CA ASP A 112 -13.54 -7.51 10.10
C ASP A 112 -15.03 -7.69 10.46
N PRO A 113 -15.74 -8.63 9.80
CA PRO A 113 -17.15 -8.89 10.06
C PRO A 113 -17.43 -9.52 11.42
N ASN A 114 -16.39 -10.01 12.12
CA ASN A 114 -16.52 -10.69 13.40
C ASN A 114 -16.22 -9.78 14.60
N LEU A 115 -15.75 -8.54 14.36
CA LEU A 115 -15.45 -7.61 15.44
C LEU A 115 -16.73 -6.91 15.92
N ASN A 116 -17.07 -7.14 17.19
CA ASN A 116 -18.22 -6.48 17.82
C ASN A 116 -17.79 -5.15 18.43
N VAL A 117 -18.48 -4.07 18.02
CA VAL A 117 -18.30 -2.73 18.57
C VAL A 117 -19.58 -2.28 19.25
N PHE A 118 -19.45 -1.73 20.44
CA PHE A 118 -20.54 -1.27 21.28
C PHE A 118 -20.49 0.23 21.46
N ARG A 119 -21.64 0.84 21.56
CA ARG A 119 -21.75 2.19 22.10
C ARG A 119 -21.51 2.12 23.59
N CYS A 120 -20.56 2.90 24.10
CA CYS A 120 -20.23 3.00 25.51
C CYS A 120 -20.48 4.43 25.97
N THR A 121 -21.07 4.61 27.15
CA THR A 121 -21.39 5.93 27.71
C THR A 121 -20.68 6.16 29.03
N ARG A 122 -20.17 7.38 29.23
CA ARG A 122 -19.56 7.84 30.48
C ARG A 122 -19.88 9.30 30.70
N LEU A 123 -20.53 9.64 31.81
CA LEU A 123 -20.89 11.01 32.21
C LEU A 123 -21.66 11.83 31.16
N GLY A 124 -22.35 11.16 30.25
CA GLY A 124 -23.09 11.79 29.15
C GLY A 124 -22.40 11.76 27.81
N ASP A 125 -21.10 11.52 27.77
CA ASP A 125 -20.34 11.34 26.54
C ASP A 125 -20.54 9.91 26.00
N ALA A 126 -20.62 9.77 24.68
CA ALA A 126 -20.77 8.50 24.00
C ALA A 126 -19.57 8.22 23.11
N GLU A 127 -18.94 7.08 23.31
CA GLU A 127 -17.82 6.57 22.52
C GLU A 127 -18.12 5.13 22.05
N TYR A 128 -17.27 4.61 21.15
CA TYR A 128 -17.53 3.37 20.45
C TYR A 128 -16.31 2.47 20.54
N PHE A 129 -16.43 1.35 21.29
CA PHE A 129 -15.32 0.44 21.57
C PHE A 129 -15.73 -1.02 21.38
N SER A 130 -14.78 -1.86 20.99
CA SER A 130 -14.86 -3.29 21.20
C SER A 130 -14.61 -3.63 22.69
N ASP A 131 -14.86 -4.87 23.08
CA ASP A 131 -14.53 -5.31 24.44
C ASP A 131 -13.02 -5.16 24.74
N GLU A 132 -12.18 -5.40 23.74
CA GLU A 132 -10.74 -5.27 23.84
C GLU A 132 -10.31 -3.79 24.00
N GLU A 133 -10.77 -2.90 23.14
CA GLU A 133 -10.45 -1.47 23.20
C GLU A 133 -10.97 -0.83 24.49
N LEU A 134 -12.14 -1.29 24.96
CA LEU A 134 -12.71 -0.80 26.22
C LEU A 134 -11.80 -1.12 27.44
N GLN A 135 -11.16 -2.29 27.45
CA GLN A 135 -10.20 -2.66 28.49
C GLN A 135 -8.89 -1.87 28.42
N GLU A 136 -8.53 -1.34 27.25
CA GLU A 136 -7.37 -0.49 27.06
C GLU A 136 -7.61 0.97 27.45
N GLN A 137 -8.88 1.36 27.68
CA GLN A 137 -9.21 2.73 28.07
C GLN A 137 -8.79 3.04 29.52
N PRO A 138 -8.45 4.29 29.82
CA PRO A 138 -8.34 4.75 31.19
C PRO A 138 -9.69 4.53 31.90
N ASP A 139 -9.66 3.88 33.08
CA ASP A 139 -10.85 3.60 33.88
C ASP A 139 -11.98 2.82 33.15
N PRO A 140 -11.73 1.59 32.67
CA PRO A 140 -12.71 0.83 31.90
C PRO A 140 -14.05 0.63 32.64
N GLY A 141 -14.00 0.54 33.98
CA GLY A 141 -15.18 0.36 34.83
C GLY A 141 -16.15 1.56 34.89
N GLN A 142 -15.74 2.74 34.43
CA GLN A 142 -16.60 3.91 34.37
C GLN A 142 -17.45 3.96 33.09
N TRP A 143 -17.11 3.15 32.09
CA TRP A 143 -17.85 3.08 30.84
C TRP A 143 -18.99 2.08 30.96
N LYS A 144 -20.20 2.54 30.69
CA LYS A 144 -21.38 1.68 30.58
C LYS A 144 -21.57 1.27 29.14
N LYS A 145 -21.54 -0.05 28.90
CA LYS A 145 -21.80 -0.64 27.60
C LYS A 145 -23.30 -0.66 27.31
N ASP A 146 -23.72 -0.01 26.23
CA ASP A 146 -25.15 0.12 25.88
C ASP A 146 -25.51 -0.81 24.71
N ALA A 147 -25.54 -0.32 23.47
CA ALA A 147 -26.02 -1.04 22.29
C ALA A 147 -24.88 -1.55 21.42
N LEU A 148 -25.07 -2.71 20.80
CA LEU A 148 -24.21 -3.21 19.74
C LEU A 148 -24.41 -2.35 18.47
N VAL A 149 -23.31 -1.87 17.89
CA VAL A 149 -23.30 -1.01 16.70
C VAL A 149 -23.06 -1.83 15.43
N THR A 150 -22.25 -2.87 15.52
CA THR A 150 -21.96 -3.78 14.41
C THR A 150 -23.07 -4.82 14.23
N THR A 151 -23.23 -5.29 12.99
CA THR A 151 -24.09 -6.44 12.69
C THR A 151 -23.22 -7.68 12.61
N PRO A 152 -23.45 -8.73 13.42
CA PRO A 152 -22.64 -9.95 13.39
C PRO A 152 -22.56 -10.56 11.98
N GLY A 153 -21.34 -10.91 11.55
CA GLY A 153 -21.08 -11.49 10.24
C GLY A 153 -21.05 -10.51 9.07
N SER A 154 -21.13 -9.20 9.36
CA SER A 154 -21.08 -8.17 8.31
C SER A 154 -20.14 -7.04 8.73
N PRO A 155 -19.21 -6.60 7.84
CA PRO A 155 -18.36 -5.46 8.15
C PRO A 155 -19.18 -4.19 8.40
N LEU A 156 -18.71 -3.36 9.33
CA LEU A 156 -19.38 -2.10 9.69
C LEU A 156 -19.41 -1.15 8.51
N ARG A 157 -20.61 -0.64 8.20
CA ARG A 157 -20.82 0.42 7.21
C ARG A 157 -21.55 1.60 7.84
N LEU A 158 -21.03 2.78 7.62
CA LEU A 158 -21.56 4.04 8.13
C LEU A 158 -21.94 4.98 6.99
N SER A 159 -22.97 5.79 7.22
CA SER A 159 -23.21 7.01 6.41
C SER A 159 -22.27 8.13 6.86
N GLY A 160 -22.12 9.18 6.05
CA GLY A 160 -21.32 10.34 6.44
C GLY A 160 -21.80 11.00 7.72
N ASP A 161 -23.13 11.08 7.93
CA ASP A 161 -23.70 11.61 9.18
C ASP A 161 -23.44 10.69 10.38
N GLN A 162 -23.34 9.38 10.16
CA GLN A 162 -22.96 8.45 11.21
C GLN A 162 -21.45 8.54 11.51
N ALA A 163 -20.62 8.71 10.47
CA ALA A 163 -19.18 8.88 10.65
C ALA A 163 -18.86 10.15 11.47
N ASP A 164 -19.60 11.22 11.29
CA ASP A 164 -19.52 12.44 12.11
C ASP A 164 -19.93 12.16 13.55
N ARG A 165 -21.10 11.55 13.77
CA ARG A 165 -21.57 11.19 15.13
C ARG A 165 -20.68 10.22 15.87
N TYR A 166 -19.90 9.40 15.14
CA TYR A 166 -18.98 8.41 15.72
C TYR A 166 -17.55 8.96 15.83
N HIS A 167 -17.40 10.26 15.67
CA HIS A 167 -16.10 10.96 15.78
C HIS A 167 -15.02 10.46 14.81
N LEU A 168 -15.43 9.86 13.68
CA LEU A 168 -14.53 9.42 12.62
C LEU A 168 -14.33 10.49 11.56
N ALA A 169 -15.40 11.22 11.18
CA ALA A 169 -15.32 12.35 10.27
C ALA A 169 -15.08 13.65 11.03
N ASN A 170 -14.26 14.52 10.45
CA ASN A 170 -13.97 15.84 11.02
C ASN A 170 -14.96 16.90 10.48
N GLN A 171 -15.53 16.65 9.31
CA GLN A 171 -16.45 17.57 8.67
C GLN A 171 -17.38 16.85 7.68
N VAL A 172 -18.66 17.23 7.69
CA VAL A 172 -19.63 16.88 6.65
C VAL A 172 -19.84 18.08 5.73
N VAL A 173 -19.67 17.89 4.43
CA VAL A 173 -19.83 18.93 3.42
C VAL A 173 -20.82 18.50 2.34
N ASN A 174 -21.40 19.45 1.61
CA ASN A 174 -22.33 19.14 0.52
C ASN A 174 -21.63 18.95 -0.83
N ASP A 175 -20.44 19.53 -0.98
CA ASP A 175 -19.67 19.53 -2.22
C ASP A 175 -18.18 19.83 -1.96
N PHE A 176 -17.36 19.71 -3.01
CA PHE A 176 -15.94 20.04 -2.95
C PHE A 176 -15.70 21.54 -2.69
N ALA A 177 -16.62 22.41 -3.10
CA ALA A 177 -16.55 23.84 -2.78
C ALA A 177 -16.70 24.08 -1.28
N GLY A 178 -17.49 23.28 -0.59
CA GLY A 178 -17.58 23.26 0.88
C GLY A 178 -16.27 22.91 1.55
N LEU A 179 -15.57 21.89 1.03
CA LEU A 179 -14.24 21.54 1.50
C LEU A 179 -13.26 22.71 1.29
N LYS A 180 -13.23 23.30 0.09
CA LYS A 180 -12.33 24.44 -0.19
C LYS A 180 -12.57 25.60 0.77
N ARG A 181 -13.84 25.95 1.03
CA ARG A 181 -14.19 27.01 2.00
C ARG A 181 -13.73 26.69 3.40
N HIS A 182 -13.88 25.42 3.83
CA HIS A 182 -13.46 24.98 5.16
C HIS A 182 -11.95 25.14 5.37
N TYR A 183 -11.14 24.79 4.36
CA TYR A 183 -9.68 24.92 4.43
C TYR A 183 -9.14 26.25 3.89
N GLY A 184 -9.99 27.19 3.49
CA GLY A 184 -9.55 28.50 2.96
C GLY A 184 -8.77 28.39 1.64
N LEU A 185 -9.01 27.35 0.84
CA LEU A 185 -8.33 27.14 -0.43
C LEU A 185 -8.88 28.11 -1.48
N GLN A 186 -8.07 29.07 -1.91
CA GLN A 186 -8.48 30.08 -2.90
C GLN A 186 -8.53 29.49 -4.32
N ASN A 187 -7.59 28.59 -4.63
CA ASN A 187 -7.49 27.91 -5.92
C ASN A 187 -7.85 26.43 -5.78
N ASP A 188 -8.20 25.80 -6.90
CA ASP A 188 -8.32 24.34 -6.92
C ASP A 188 -6.96 23.70 -6.67
N PRO A 189 -6.88 22.69 -5.80
CA PRO A 189 -5.66 21.92 -5.63
C PRO A 189 -5.23 21.33 -6.98
N THR A 190 -3.92 21.31 -7.22
CA THR A 190 -3.40 20.70 -8.43
C THR A 190 -3.70 19.20 -8.39
N LEU A 191 -4.51 18.73 -9.34
CA LEU A 191 -4.81 17.31 -9.47
C LEU A 191 -3.55 16.59 -9.96
N VAL A 192 -3.07 15.66 -9.16
CA VAL A 192 -1.93 14.80 -9.54
C VAL A 192 -2.51 13.50 -10.10
N GLU A 193 -2.65 13.45 -11.41
CA GLU A 193 -3.01 12.22 -12.11
C GLU A 193 -1.75 11.45 -12.51
N PRO A 194 -1.81 10.08 -12.53
CA PRO A 194 -0.72 9.30 -13.06
C PRO A 194 -0.43 9.69 -14.50
N GLY A 195 0.79 10.12 -14.76
CA GLY A 195 1.24 10.43 -16.11
C GLY A 195 1.29 9.19 -17.02
N TRP A 196 1.44 9.40 -18.33
CA TRP A 196 1.67 8.29 -19.26
C TRP A 196 2.92 7.47 -18.86
N ALA A 197 3.93 8.12 -18.28
CA ALA A 197 5.13 7.46 -17.77
C ALA A 197 4.82 6.51 -16.62
N ASP A 198 3.99 6.92 -15.64
CA ASP A 198 3.57 6.07 -14.51
C ASP A 198 2.76 4.86 -15.00
N THR A 199 1.92 5.06 -16.02
CA THR A 199 1.15 3.98 -16.65
C THR A 199 2.07 3.00 -17.36
N LEU A 200 3.09 3.49 -18.08
CA LEU A 200 4.09 2.66 -18.74
C LEU A 200 4.92 1.87 -17.72
N ILE A 201 5.39 2.54 -16.66
CA ILE A 201 6.17 1.90 -15.59
C ILE A 201 5.35 0.76 -14.95
N ARG A 202 4.09 1.00 -14.61
CA ARG A 202 3.19 -0.03 -14.06
C ARG A 202 2.96 -1.18 -15.02
N ALA A 203 2.77 -0.91 -16.32
CA ALA A 203 2.61 -1.94 -17.33
C ALA A 203 3.89 -2.82 -17.44
N LEU A 204 5.06 -2.20 -17.50
CA LEU A 204 6.35 -2.90 -17.56
C LEU A 204 6.66 -3.67 -16.27
N ALA A 205 6.25 -3.15 -15.11
CA ALA A 205 6.45 -3.80 -13.81
C ALA A 205 5.47 -4.97 -13.57
N SER A 206 4.45 -5.15 -14.43
CA SER A 206 3.49 -6.23 -14.28
C SER A 206 4.17 -7.61 -14.35
N PRO A 207 3.70 -8.62 -13.55
CA PRO A 207 4.32 -9.96 -13.52
C PRO A 207 4.37 -10.63 -14.89
N HIS A 208 3.33 -10.43 -15.71
CA HIS A 208 3.24 -11.03 -17.06
C HIS A 208 4.30 -10.46 -18.02
N VAL A 209 4.47 -9.12 -18.02
CA VAL A 209 5.50 -8.48 -18.87
C VAL A 209 6.89 -8.81 -18.36
N ALA A 210 7.10 -8.86 -17.04
CA ALA A 210 8.37 -9.29 -16.47
C ALA A 210 8.75 -10.71 -16.90
N LEU A 211 7.82 -11.65 -16.82
CA LEU A 211 8.02 -13.03 -17.26
C LEU A 211 8.34 -13.08 -18.77
N LEU A 212 7.61 -12.33 -19.60
CA LEU A 212 7.86 -12.24 -21.02
C LEU A 212 9.28 -11.71 -21.32
N LEU A 213 9.71 -10.65 -20.64
CA LEU A 213 11.05 -10.09 -20.78
C LEU A 213 12.14 -11.10 -20.39
N LEU A 214 11.94 -11.86 -19.30
CA LEU A 214 12.88 -12.89 -18.88
C LEU A 214 12.94 -14.05 -19.88
N LEU A 215 11.80 -14.49 -20.41
CA LEU A 215 11.75 -15.57 -21.42
C LEU A 215 12.41 -15.13 -22.73
N CYS A 216 12.10 -13.93 -23.23
CA CYS A 216 12.71 -13.39 -24.44
C CYS A 216 14.21 -13.14 -24.26
N GLY A 217 14.62 -12.59 -23.09
CA GLY A 217 16.02 -12.37 -22.76
C GLY A 217 16.81 -13.68 -22.67
N GLY A 218 16.23 -14.67 -21.99
CA GLY A 218 16.81 -16.02 -21.87
C GLY A 218 16.94 -16.73 -23.21
N ALA A 219 15.89 -16.66 -24.04
CA ALA A 219 15.91 -17.23 -25.39
C ALA A 219 16.97 -16.53 -26.28
N GLY A 220 17.05 -15.21 -26.21
CA GLY A 220 18.07 -14.44 -26.92
C GLY A 220 19.49 -14.83 -26.52
N LEU A 221 19.74 -14.95 -25.22
CA LEU A 221 21.03 -15.42 -24.69
C LEU A 221 21.35 -16.85 -25.15
N TYR A 222 20.36 -17.74 -25.09
CA TYR A 222 20.51 -19.12 -25.55
C TYR A 222 20.89 -19.18 -27.05
N ILE A 223 20.21 -18.40 -27.90
CA ILE A 223 20.52 -18.34 -29.35
C ILE A 223 21.94 -17.85 -29.57
N GLU A 224 22.36 -16.76 -28.91
CA GLU A 224 23.70 -16.19 -29.06
C GLU A 224 24.81 -17.20 -28.67
N LEU A 225 24.58 -17.98 -27.60
CA LEU A 225 25.53 -19.00 -27.14
C LEU A 225 25.67 -20.18 -28.09
N HIS A 226 24.60 -20.52 -28.87
CA HIS A 226 24.60 -21.65 -29.80
C HIS A 226 24.96 -21.25 -31.24
N THR A 227 24.79 -19.96 -31.59
CA THR A 227 25.10 -19.42 -32.93
C THR A 227 25.95 -18.14 -32.81
N PRO A 228 27.17 -18.25 -32.27
CA PRO A 228 28.01 -17.08 -32.05
C PRO A 228 28.36 -16.38 -33.36
N GLY A 229 28.25 -15.04 -33.36
CA GLY A 229 28.71 -14.21 -34.49
C GLY A 229 27.64 -13.39 -35.18
N LEU A 230 26.34 -13.62 -34.96
CA LEU A 230 25.28 -12.75 -35.47
C LEU A 230 24.98 -11.55 -34.60
N GLY A 231 25.26 -11.65 -33.27
CA GLY A 231 25.06 -10.60 -32.26
C GLY A 231 23.58 -10.26 -31.99
N LEU A 232 22.64 -10.80 -32.78
CA LEU A 232 21.21 -10.48 -32.65
C LEU A 232 20.61 -11.08 -31.37
N GLY A 233 20.98 -12.30 -31.02
CA GLY A 233 20.52 -12.96 -29.80
C GLY A 233 20.98 -12.22 -28.55
N GLY A 234 22.27 -11.87 -28.53
CA GLY A 234 22.88 -11.08 -27.43
C GLY A 234 22.28 -9.69 -27.31
N PHE A 235 22.00 -9.03 -28.43
CA PHE A 235 21.34 -7.72 -28.44
C PHE A 235 19.92 -7.80 -27.85
N ILE A 236 19.10 -8.78 -28.29
CA ILE A 236 17.73 -8.98 -27.76
C ILE A 236 17.81 -9.28 -26.25
N ALA A 237 18.71 -10.15 -25.84
CA ALA A 237 18.91 -10.48 -24.42
C ALA A 237 19.25 -9.22 -23.60
N ALA A 238 20.23 -8.43 -24.07
CA ALA A 238 20.64 -7.20 -23.39
C ALA A 238 19.49 -6.19 -23.26
N VAL A 239 18.70 -5.98 -24.31
CA VAL A 239 17.55 -5.06 -24.28
C VAL A 239 16.47 -5.57 -23.32
N CYS A 240 16.12 -6.85 -23.36
CA CYS A 240 15.11 -7.43 -22.47
C CYS A 240 15.51 -7.33 -20.99
N PHE A 241 16.75 -7.68 -20.66
CA PHE A 241 17.23 -7.59 -19.28
C PHE A 241 17.38 -6.13 -18.81
N LEU A 242 17.81 -5.22 -19.68
CA LEU A 242 17.87 -3.79 -19.37
C LEU A 242 16.48 -3.25 -19.06
N ILE A 243 15.46 -3.54 -19.87
CA ILE A 243 14.07 -3.13 -19.62
C ILE A 243 13.56 -3.76 -18.33
N PHE A 244 13.84 -5.05 -18.08
CA PHE A 244 13.46 -5.73 -16.87
C PHE A 244 14.02 -5.03 -15.63
N PHE A 245 15.33 -4.86 -15.52
CA PHE A 245 15.95 -4.20 -14.36
C PHE A 245 15.56 -2.73 -14.25
N TRP A 246 15.41 -2.02 -15.36
CA TRP A 246 14.92 -0.64 -15.38
C TRP A 246 13.52 -0.54 -14.79
N SER A 247 12.60 -1.41 -15.22
CA SER A 247 11.21 -1.41 -14.71
C SER A 247 11.17 -1.73 -13.21
N ARG A 248 11.99 -2.67 -12.75
CA ARG A 248 12.12 -3.04 -11.33
C ARG A 248 12.76 -1.93 -10.50
N TYR A 249 13.75 -1.24 -11.04
CA TYR A 249 14.36 -0.07 -10.39
C TYR A 249 13.35 1.07 -10.20
N LEU A 250 12.59 1.40 -11.25
CA LEU A 250 11.54 2.42 -11.17
C LEU A 250 10.38 2.01 -10.25
N GLY A 251 10.07 0.73 -10.18
CA GLY A 251 9.10 0.16 -9.24
C GLY A 251 9.60 0.06 -7.79
N GLY A 252 10.89 0.37 -7.53
CA GLY A 252 11.49 0.31 -6.19
C GLY A 252 11.79 -1.10 -5.70
N THR A 253 11.72 -2.12 -6.57
CA THR A 253 11.97 -3.53 -6.22
C THR A 253 13.38 -3.99 -6.54
N ALA A 254 14.14 -3.28 -7.36
CA ALA A 254 15.53 -3.58 -7.66
C ALA A 254 16.41 -2.33 -7.48
N GLY A 255 17.67 -2.56 -7.09
CA GLY A 255 18.68 -1.54 -6.94
C GLY A 255 19.96 -1.87 -7.72
N TRP A 256 21.03 -1.17 -7.40
CA TRP A 256 22.35 -1.43 -7.99
C TRP A 256 22.91 -2.79 -7.65
N LEU A 257 22.53 -3.36 -6.49
CA LEU A 257 23.01 -4.66 -6.03
C LEU A 257 22.52 -5.77 -6.96
N GLU A 258 21.22 -5.80 -7.27
CA GLU A 258 20.59 -6.80 -8.12
C GLU A 258 21.17 -6.74 -9.54
N ALA A 259 21.27 -5.54 -10.10
CA ALA A 259 21.85 -5.35 -11.42
C ALA A 259 23.32 -5.75 -11.50
N SER A 260 24.12 -5.39 -10.50
CA SER A 260 25.55 -5.76 -10.45
C SER A 260 25.75 -7.27 -10.25
N LEU A 261 24.92 -7.90 -9.41
CA LEU A 261 24.94 -9.34 -9.17
C LEU A 261 24.58 -10.10 -10.47
N PHE A 262 23.60 -9.60 -11.23
CA PHE A 262 23.24 -10.18 -12.53
C PHE A 262 24.40 -10.09 -13.52
N ILE A 263 25.01 -8.92 -13.67
CA ILE A 263 26.13 -8.70 -14.60
C ILE A 263 27.32 -9.58 -14.23
N ALA A 264 27.65 -9.66 -12.94
CA ALA A 264 28.72 -10.51 -12.46
C ALA A 264 28.42 -12.00 -12.71
N GLY A 265 27.19 -12.44 -12.47
CA GLY A 265 26.76 -13.81 -12.73
C GLY A 265 26.85 -14.18 -14.21
N VAL A 266 26.35 -13.31 -15.10
CA VAL A 266 26.48 -13.52 -16.55
C VAL A 266 27.95 -13.50 -16.98
N SER A 267 28.78 -12.62 -16.42
CA SER A 267 30.22 -12.60 -16.71
C SER A 267 30.91 -13.91 -16.32
N PHE A 268 30.56 -14.49 -15.18
CA PHE A 268 31.09 -15.78 -14.75
C PHE A 268 30.63 -16.93 -15.65
N LEU A 269 29.38 -16.92 -16.10
CA LEU A 269 28.89 -17.90 -17.08
C LEU A 269 29.66 -17.82 -18.40
N LEU A 270 29.89 -16.60 -18.90
CA LEU A 270 30.67 -16.39 -20.12
C LEU A 270 32.15 -16.81 -19.94
N LEU A 271 32.73 -16.54 -18.78
CA LEU A 271 34.10 -16.94 -18.48
C LEU A 271 34.26 -18.45 -18.45
N GLU A 272 33.33 -19.19 -17.83
CA GLU A 272 33.29 -20.65 -17.85
C GLU A 272 33.17 -21.20 -19.28
N LEU A 273 32.30 -20.59 -20.10
CA LEU A 273 32.01 -21.09 -21.43
C LEU A 273 33.16 -20.85 -22.43
N PHE A 274 33.80 -19.66 -22.38
CA PHE A 274 34.75 -19.23 -23.40
C PHE A 274 36.21 -19.23 -22.97
N VAL A 275 36.52 -19.18 -21.66
CA VAL A 275 37.89 -18.99 -21.17
C VAL A 275 38.39 -20.20 -20.41
N ILE A 276 37.58 -20.79 -19.51
CA ILE A 276 37.99 -21.90 -18.62
C ILE A 276 36.95 -23.03 -18.71
N PRO A 277 36.76 -23.66 -19.86
CA PRO A 277 35.76 -24.71 -20.01
C PRO A 277 36.07 -25.95 -19.14
N GLY A 278 35.07 -26.39 -18.37
CA GLY A 278 35.12 -27.68 -17.66
C GLY A 278 35.44 -27.62 -16.17
N PHE A 279 35.67 -26.45 -15.57
CA PHE A 279 35.93 -26.32 -14.13
C PHE A 279 34.62 -26.33 -13.29
N GLY A 280 33.49 -25.91 -13.87
CA GLY A 280 32.16 -25.96 -13.27
C GLY A 280 31.90 -24.93 -12.16
N ILE A 281 32.90 -24.37 -11.53
CA ILE A 281 32.79 -23.46 -10.38
C ILE A 281 32.22 -22.11 -10.81
N PHE A 282 32.72 -21.53 -11.90
CA PHE A 282 32.26 -20.26 -12.41
C PHE A 282 30.88 -20.40 -13.02
N GLY A 283 30.57 -21.52 -13.67
CA GLY A 283 29.21 -21.79 -14.19
C GLY A 283 28.20 -21.94 -13.08
N LEU A 284 28.50 -22.74 -12.06
CA LEU A 284 27.60 -22.90 -10.91
C LEU A 284 27.45 -21.60 -10.12
N GLY A 285 28.57 -20.92 -9.81
CA GLY A 285 28.56 -19.64 -9.12
C GLY A 285 27.84 -18.55 -9.90
N GLY A 286 28.10 -18.42 -11.20
CA GLY A 286 27.43 -17.49 -12.10
C GLY A 286 25.92 -17.75 -12.18
N GLY A 287 25.51 -19.03 -12.30
CA GLY A 287 24.11 -19.42 -12.30
C GLY A 287 23.38 -19.05 -11.01
N VAL A 288 24.00 -19.32 -9.86
CA VAL A 288 23.46 -18.93 -8.55
C VAL A 288 23.32 -17.41 -8.44
N MET A 289 24.31 -16.63 -8.89
CA MET A 289 24.28 -15.18 -8.86
C MET A 289 23.15 -14.60 -9.76
N VAL A 290 22.97 -15.16 -10.96
CA VAL A 290 21.87 -14.76 -11.86
C VAL A 290 20.53 -15.07 -11.21
N LEU A 291 20.32 -16.28 -10.69
CA LEU A 291 19.06 -16.64 -10.04
C LEU A 291 18.79 -15.77 -8.80
N ALA A 292 19.79 -15.56 -7.94
CA ALA A 292 19.64 -14.70 -6.77
C ALA A 292 19.29 -13.26 -7.16
N SER A 293 19.95 -12.71 -8.18
CA SER A 293 19.64 -11.38 -8.71
C SER A 293 18.19 -11.25 -9.18
N LEU A 294 17.70 -12.23 -9.95
CA LEU A 294 16.31 -12.21 -10.46
C LEU A 294 15.29 -12.37 -9.34
N VAL A 295 15.54 -13.24 -8.35
CA VAL A 295 14.69 -13.40 -7.17
C VAL A 295 14.65 -12.11 -6.36
N MET A 296 15.81 -11.51 -6.06
CA MET A 296 15.88 -10.25 -5.32
C MET A 296 15.18 -9.11 -6.07
N ALA A 297 15.36 -9.00 -7.39
CA ALA A 297 14.70 -7.97 -8.21
C ALA A 297 13.18 -8.16 -8.33
N SER A 298 12.66 -9.37 -8.08
CA SER A 298 11.21 -9.64 -8.10
C SER A 298 10.52 -9.38 -6.76
N GLN A 299 11.28 -9.23 -5.67
CA GLN A 299 10.80 -9.04 -4.31
C GLN A 299 11.02 -7.59 -3.86
N THR A 300 10.05 -7.02 -3.13
CA THR A 300 10.24 -5.73 -2.45
C THR A 300 11.06 -5.97 -1.18
N PHE A 301 12.37 -5.79 -1.24
CA PHE A 301 13.20 -5.83 -0.04
C PHE A 301 13.14 -4.45 0.64
N VAL A 302 12.03 -4.16 1.33
CA VAL A 302 11.92 -2.95 2.16
C VAL A 302 12.44 -3.31 3.53
N TRP A 303 13.48 -2.59 4.01
CA TRP A 303 13.91 -2.74 5.39
C TRP A 303 12.76 -2.30 6.30
N PRO A 304 12.21 -3.20 7.12
CA PRO A 304 11.03 -2.91 7.93
C PRO A 304 11.34 -1.81 8.93
N ARG A 305 10.50 -0.78 8.93
CA ARG A 305 10.62 0.38 9.84
C ARG A 305 9.59 0.37 10.96
N ASN A 306 8.58 -0.52 10.86
CA ASN A 306 7.54 -0.68 11.86
C ASN A 306 7.16 -2.17 12.00
N GLU A 307 6.44 -2.52 13.08
CA GLU A 307 6.08 -3.90 13.40
C GLU A 307 5.22 -4.56 12.30
N TYR A 308 4.35 -3.79 11.63
CA TYR A 308 3.56 -4.30 10.52
C TYR A 308 4.43 -4.75 9.33
N GLN A 309 5.49 -3.98 9.00
CA GLN A 309 6.42 -4.36 7.94
C GLN A 309 7.26 -5.60 8.31
N PHE A 310 7.52 -5.82 9.61
CA PHE A 310 8.17 -7.05 10.08
C PHE A 310 7.28 -8.28 9.92
N SER A 311 5.97 -8.16 10.10
CA SER A 311 5.03 -9.28 9.94
C SER A 311 4.82 -9.69 8.48
N GLN A 312 5.23 -8.85 7.53
CA GLN A 312 5.13 -9.09 6.08
C GLN A 312 6.38 -9.75 5.45
N LEU A 313 7.45 -9.98 6.24
CA LEU A 313 8.67 -10.68 5.83
C LEU A 313 8.57 -12.18 6.09
#